data_0177fc0409ebb7f2cb0c5d47cee2f417
#
_entry.id   0177fc0409ebb7f2cb0c5d47cee2f417
#
_cell.length_a   1.000
_cell.length_b   1.000
_cell.length_c   1.000
_cell.angle_alpha   90.00
_cell.angle_beta   90.00
_cell.angle_gamma   90.00
#
_symmetry.space_group_name_H-M   'P 1'
#
loop_
_entity.id
_entity.type
_entity.pdbx_description
1 polymer ?
#
loop_
_entity_poly.entity_id
_entity_poly.type
_entity_poly.pdbx_seq_one_letter_code
_entity_poly.pdbx_strand_id
1 'polypeptide(L)'
;MIDIHTHILPGVDDGAEDIYDSIEMAAMAYENGTTVIVATPHCNIPGMYANYFGKEYCHVFQKTKEILKREVPQITLLAGMEVFTTEEVPRLLTEGKIFPINRTRYILMEFDFGEDPDFAGEILRQVKEVRAIPVIAHAERYEFIQDDPEIAYQWTKKGYEIQINKGSFMGRFG
;
A
#
# COMPACT_ATOMS: atom_id res chain seq x y z
N MET A 1 -12.25 -5.71 11.38
CA MET A 1 -11.21 -6.05 10.36
C MET A 1 -10.29 -4.86 10.18
N ILE A 2 -9.04 -5.08 9.77
CA ILE A 2 -8.08 -4.02 9.38
C ILE A 2 -7.90 -4.08 7.87
N ASP A 3 -8.11 -2.97 7.19
CA ASP A 3 -7.78 -2.80 5.77
C ASP A 3 -6.40 -2.13 5.67
N ILE A 4 -5.45 -2.82 5.06
CA ILE A 4 -4.05 -2.38 4.98
C ILE A 4 -3.68 -1.77 3.62
N HIS A 5 -4.63 -1.70 2.67
CA HIS A 5 -4.39 -1.21 1.32
C HIS A 5 -5.60 -0.43 0.80
N THR A 6 -5.57 0.90 0.90
CA THR A 6 -6.71 1.77 0.59
C THR A 6 -6.25 3.15 0.11
N HIS A 7 -6.71 3.58 -1.06
CA HIS A 7 -6.45 4.90 -1.65
C HIS A 7 -7.49 5.91 -1.18
N ILE A 8 -7.57 6.15 0.13
CA ILE A 8 -8.61 6.94 0.78
C ILE A 8 -8.24 8.43 0.93
N LEU A 9 -6.99 8.82 0.66
CA LEU A 9 -6.58 10.22 0.75
C LEU A 9 -7.07 11.00 -0.47
N PRO A 10 -7.81 12.12 -0.28
CA PRO A 10 -8.46 12.80 -1.40
C PRO A 10 -7.47 13.53 -2.29
N GLY A 11 -7.58 13.33 -3.61
CA GLY A 11 -6.90 14.08 -4.65
C GLY A 11 -5.39 13.90 -4.72
N VAL A 12 -4.85 12.81 -4.17
CA VAL A 12 -3.39 12.55 -4.20
C VAL A 12 -2.99 11.47 -5.20
N ASP A 13 -3.91 10.59 -5.56
CA ASP A 13 -3.71 9.51 -6.53
C ASP A 13 -5.03 9.19 -7.27
N ASP A 14 -5.18 7.97 -7.77
CA ASP A 14 -6.35 7.50 -8.52
C ASP A 14 -7.48 6.95 -7.63
N GLY A 15 -7.39 7.12 -6.30
CA GLY A 15 -8.41 6.71 -5.35
C GLY A 15 -9.51 7.77 -5.17
N ALA A 16 -9.69 8.23 -3.92
CA ALA A 16 -10.68 9.25 -3.59
C ALA A 16 -10.39 10.57 -4.33
N GLU A 17 -11.35 11.06 -5.13
CA GLU A 17 -11.19 12.33 -5.86
C GLU A 17 -11.27 13.51 -4.89
N ASP A 18 -12.16 13.42 -3.90
CA ASP A 18 -12.37 14.45 -2.89
C ASP A 18 -12.66 13.86 -1.50
N ILE A 19 -12.92 14.75 -0.54
CA ILE A 19 -13.17 14.33 0.85
C ILE A 19 -14.51 13.60 1.01
N TYR A 20 -15.49 13.82 0.14
CA TYR A 20 -16.77 13.12 0.21
C TYR A 20 -16.59 11.66 -0.19
N ASP A 21 -15.76 11.39 -1.21
CA ASP A 21 -15.39 10.01 -1.58
C ASP A 21 -14.66 9.32 -0.43
N SER A 22 -13.74 10.01 0.24
CA SER A 22 -13.05 9.47 1.43
C SER A 22 -14.02 9.08 2.54
N ILE A 23 -15.05 9.89 2.79
CA ILE A 23 -16.09 9.62 3.79
C ILE A 23 -16.94 8.42 3.36
N GLU A 24 -17.35 8.35 2.09
CA GLU A 24 -18.16 7.25 1.56
C GLU A 24 -17.38 5.94 1.62
N MET A 25 -16.10 5.93 1.19
CA MET A 25 -15.21 4.76 1.29
C MET A 25 -15.09 4.27 2.73
N ALA A 26 -14.89 5.18 3.70
CA ALA A 26 -14.78 4.83 5.11
C ALA A 26 -16.09 4.26 5.66
N ALA A 27 -17.25 4.84 5.30
CA ALA A 27 -18.56 4.37 5.71
C ALA A 27 -18.84 2.96 5.16
N MET A 28 -18.60 2.75 3.86
CA MET A 28 -18.74 1.45 3.21
C MET A 28 -17.82 0.38 3.84
N ALA A 29 -16.57 0.75 4.17
CA ALA A 29 -15.63 -0.14 4.83
C ALA A 29 -16.16 -0.54 6.22
N TYR A 30 -16.69 0.41 6.99
CA TYR A 30 -17.28 0.14 8.30
C TYR A 30 -18.49 -0.78 8.21
N GLU A 31 -19.41 -0.56 7.28
CA GLU A 31 -20.58 -1.42 7.03
C GLU A 31 -20.19 -2.86 6.70
N ASN A 32 -19.00 -3.06 6.10
CA ASN A 32 -18.41 -4.37 5.82
C ASN A 32 -17.50 -4.91 6.94
N GLY A 33 -17.54 -4.30 8.14
CA GLY A 33 -16.86 -4.79 9.34
C GLY A 33 -15.40 -4.34 9.48
N THR A 34 -14.94 -3.37 8.67
CA THR A 34 -13.64 -2.74 8.87
C THR A 34 -13.73 -1.69 9.96
N THR A 35 -12.74 -1.63 10.84
CA THR A 35 -12.66 -0.63 11.92
C THR A 35 -11.35 0.16 11.89
N VAL A 36 -10.37 -0.33 11.14
CA VAL A 36 -9.08 0.33 10.93
C VAL A 36 -8.77 0.34 9.45
N ILE A 37 -8.45 1.50 8.90
CA ILE A 37 -8.01 1.70 7.52
C ILE A 37 -6.59 2.26 7.54
N VAL A 38 -5.69 1.68 6.75
CA VAL A 38 -4.39 2.26 6.44
C VAL A 38 -4.52 3.02 5.13
N ALA A 39 -4.31 4.33 5.17
CA ALA A 39 -4.21 5.13 3.95
C ALA A 39 -2.89 4.81 3.25
N THR A 40 -2.96 4.25 2.06
CA THR A 40 -1.80 3.83 1.27
C THR A 40 -1.86 4.44 -0.12
N PRO A 41 -1.74 5.78 -0.25
CA PRO A 41 -1.70 6.38 -1.58
C PRO A 41 -0.49 5.86 -2.35
N HIS A 42 -0.63 5.80 -3.67
CA HIS A 42 0.49 5.53 -4.56
C HIS A 42 1.64 6.49 -4.30
N CYS A 43 2.85 5.95 -4.23
CA CYS A 43 4.08 6.68 -3.99
C CYS A 43 5.20 6.16 -4.89
N ASN A 44 6.09 7.05 -5.34
CA ASN A 44 7.26 6.68 -6.14
C ASN A 44 6.94 6.12 -7.55
N ILE A 45 5.75 6.41 -8.12
CA ILE A 45 5.46 6.08 -9.52
C ILE A 45 6.09 7.14 -10.42
N PRO A 46 7.11 6.80 -11.24
CA PRO A 46 7.83 7.77 -12.05
C PRO A 46 6.92 8.54 -13.01
N GLY A 47 7.00 9.87 -12.97
CA GLY A 47 6.22 10.74 -13.85
C GLY A 47 4.73 10.85 -13.53
N MET A 48 4.24 10.19 -12.47
CA MET A 48 2.82 10.15 -12.11
C MET A 48 2.58 10.55 -10.65
N TYR A 49 2.99 9.73 -9.68
CA TYR A 49 2.72 9.96 -8.27
C TYR A 49 4.02 9.94 -7.45
N ALA A 50 4.48 11.11 -7.02
CA ALA A 50 5.62 11.21 -6.11
C ALA A 50 5.23 10.87 -4.66
N ASN A 51 4.25 11.57 -4.11
CA ASN A 51 3.61 11.38 -2.80
C ASN A 51 4.55 10.99 -1.65
N TYR A 52 5.81 11.45 -1.70
CA TYR A 52 6.78 11.16 -0.65
C TYR A 52 6.38 11.74 0.71
N PHE A 53 6.86 11.11 1.77
CA PHE A 53 6.65 11.64 3.11
C PHE A 53 7.21 13.05 3.25
N GLY A 54 6.34 14.00 3.61
CA GLY A 54 6.66 15.40 3.71
C GLY A 54 5.46 16.23 4.17
N LYS A 55 5.59 17.55 4.03
CA LYS A 55 4.54 18.48 4.50
C LYS A 55 3.20 18.27 3.80
N GLU A 56 3.20 17.99 2.51
CA GLU A 56 1.98 17.78 1.71
C GLU A 56 1.26 16.52 2.14
N TYR A 57 1.97 15.38 2.19
CA TYR A 57 1.41 14.14 2.70
C TYR A 57 0.83 14.32 4.11
N CYS A 58 1.61 14.88 5.03
CA CYS A 58 1.17 15.09 6.40
C CYS A 58 -0.07 15.99 6.48
N HIS A 59 -0.15 17.04 5.67
CA HIS A 59 -1.29 17.94 5.65
C HIS A 59 -2.58 17.23 5.19
N VAL A 60 -2.53 16.53 4.06
CA VAL A 60 -3.69 15.80 3.52
C VAL A 60 -4.12 14.71 4.52
N PHE A 61 -3.17 13.90 5.00
CA PHE A 61 -3.45 12.84 5.96
C PHE A 61 -4.11 13.34 7.24
N GLN A 62 -3.57 14.40 7.87
CA GLN A 62 -4.14 14.93 9.11
C GLN A 62 -5.53 15.51 8.90
N LYS A 63 -5.74 16.28 7.83
CA LYS A 63 -7.03 16.84 7.49
C LYS A 63 -8.08 15.74 7.26
N THR A 64 -7.74 14.71 6.48
CA THR A 64 -8.62 13.56 6.23
C THR A 64 -8.95 12.83 7.53
N LYS A 65 -7.93 12.58 8.36
CA LYS A 65 -8.09 11.91 9.65
C LYS A 65 -9.04 12.66 10.59
N GLU A 66 -8.92 13.99 10.67
CA GLU A 66 -9.80 14.82 11.50
C GLU A 66 -11.24 14.79 11.01
N ILE A 67 -11.44 14.84 9.69
CA ILE A 67 -12.78 14.77 9.10
C ILE A 67 -13.39 13.38 9.32
N LEU A 68 -12.68 12.30 9.01
CA LEU A 68 -13.17 10.95 9.22
C LEU A 68 -13.47 10.66 10.70
N LYS A 69 -12.68 11.18 11.63
CA LYS A 69 -12.98 11.05 13.07
C LYS A 69 -14.31 11.68 13.46
N ARG A 70 -14.76 12.70 12.74
CA ARG A 70 -16.05 13.36 12.98
C ARG A 70 -17.19 12.69 12.24
N GLU A 71 -16.99 12.35 10.95
CA GLU A 71 -18.06 11.86 10.07
C GLU A 71 -18.27 10.34 10.19
N VAL A 72 -17.19 9.57 10.40
CA VAL A 72 -17.21 8.10 10.56
C VAL A 72 -16.35 7.69 11.77
N PRO A 73 -16.77 8.05 12.99
CA PRO A 73 -15.97 7.90 14.22
C PRO A 73 -15.61 6.46 14.57
N GLN A 74 -16.24 5.48 13.94
CA GLN A 74 -15.96 4.05 14.13
C GLN A 74 -14.68 3.61 13.39
N ILE A 75 -14.19 4.41 12.43
CA ILE A 75 -12.98 4.14 11.67
C ILE A 75 -11.78 4.82 12.30
N THR A 76 -10.72 4.06 12.50
CA THR A 76 -9.39 4.59 12.82
C THR A 76 -8.55 4.66 11.56
N LEU A 77 -8.13 5.87 11.15
CA LEU A 77 -7.23 6.04 10.01
C LEU A 77 -5.77 6.00 10.48
N LEU A 78 -4.98 5.11 9.85
CA LEU A 78 -3.54 4.98 10.04
C LEU A 78 -2.80 5.40 8.77
N ALA A 79 -1.53 5.80 8.92
CA ALA A 79 -0.71 6.25 7.80
C ALA A 79 0.07 5.09 7.18
N GLY A 80 0.22 5.10 5.86
CA GLY A 80 1.02 4.18 5.06
C GLY A 80 1.26 4.74 3.67
N MET A 81 1.85 3.93 2.81
CA MET A 81 2.09 4.21 1.41
C MET A 81 2.04 2.90 0.64
N GLU A 82 1.51 2.89 -0.58
CA GLU A 82 1.78 1.87 -1.57
C GLU A 82 2.96 2.35 -2.42
N VAL A 83 4.10 1.71 -2.25
CA VAL A 83 5.35 2.16 -2.85
C VAL A 83 5.62 1.40 -4.14
N PHE A 84 5.61 2.12 -5.27
CA PHE A 84 6.04 1.54 -6.54
C PHE A 84 7.54 1.21 -6.48
N THR A 85 7.88 -0.02 -6.83
CA THR A 85 9.22 -0.57 -6.65
C THR A 85 10.16 -0.14 -7.76
N THR A 86 11.22 0.55 -7.36
CA THR A 86 12.36 0.93 -8.17
C THR A 86 13.65 0.59 -7.42
N GLU A 87 14.79 0.66 -8.08
CA GLU A 87 16.11 0.49 -7.45
C GLU A 87 16.36 1.47 -6.29
N GLU A 88 15.62 2.59 -6.26
CA GLU A 88 15.76 3.64 -5.26
C GLU A 88 15.09 3.32 -3.91
N VAL A 89 14.17 2.34 -3.87
CA VAL A 89 13.33 2.06 -2.68
C VAL A 89 14.15 1.83 -1.40
N PRO A 90 15.23 1.04 -1.39
CA PRO A 90 16.04 0.87 -0.17
C PRO A 90 16.67 2.17 0.33
N ARG A 91 17.10 3.04 -0.59
CA ARG A 91 17.65 4.36 -0.28
C ARG A 91 16.56 5.30 0.26
N LEU A 92 15.40 5.36 -0.39
CA LEU A 92 14.28 6.20 0.02
C LEU A 92 13.77 5.84 1.42
N LEU A 93 13.79 4.54 1.79
CA LEU A 93 13.51 4.07 3.15
C LEU A 93 14.52 4.61 4.16
N THR A 94 15.82 4.53 3.88
CA THR A 94 16.87 5.01 4.79
C THR A 94 16.87 6.53 4.94
N GLU A 95 16.48 7.25 3.88
CA GLU A 95 16.32 8.71 3.88
C GLU A 95 15.02 9.17 4.57
N GLY A 96 14.10 8.25 4.90
CA GLY A 96 12.80 8.56 5.47
C GLY A 96 11.84 9.28 4.52
N LYS A 97 12.05 9.17 3.19
CA LYS A 97 11.16 9.72 2.16
C LYS A 97 9.93 8.84 1.93
N ILE A 98 10.07 7.56 2.21
CA ILE A 98 8.98 6.60 2.29
C ILE A 98 9.02 5.94 3.66
N PHE A 99 7.89 5.43 4.12
CA PHE A 99 7.82 4.83 5.46
C PHE A 99 6.88 3.63 5.51
N PRO A 100 7.17 2.66 6.39
CA PRO A 100 6.33 1.49 6.60
C PRO A 100 4.95 1.83 7.17
N ILE A 101 3.98 0.93 6.98
CA ILE A 101 2.62 1.02 7.51
C ILE A 101 2.64 1.42 8.99
N ASN A 102 2.04 2.56 9.31
CA ASN A 102 1.92 3.09 10.67
C ASN A 102 3.25 3.07 11.46
N ARG A 103 4.38 3.30 10.79
CA ARG A 103 5.74 3.23 11.35
C ARG A 103 6.11 1.88 11.98
N THR A 104 5.49 0.82 11.54
CA THR A 104 5.89 -0.55 11.86
C THR A 104 7.15 -0.94 11.07
N ARG A 105 7.36 -2.22 10.79
CA ARG A 105 8.40 -2.68 9.87
C ARG A 105 7.84 -3.09 8.50
N TYR A 106 6.51 -3.19 8.35
CA TYR A 106 5.84 -3.65 7.15
C TYR A 106 5.70 -2.52 6.14
N ILE A 107 6.24 -2.69 4.93
CA ILE A 107 6.11 -1.75 3.83
C ILE A 107 5.35 -2.37 2.67
N LEU A 108 4.26 -1.72 2.25
CA LEU A 108 3.47 -2.16 1.11
C LEU A 108 4.18 -1.74 -0.18
N MET A 109 4.48 -2.71 -1.02
CA MET A 109 5.27 -2.54 -2.24
C MET A 109 4.50 -3.09 -3.43
N GLU A 110 4.41 -2.31 -4.49
CA GLU A 110 3.88 -2.74 -5.78
C GLU A 110 4.96 -2.78 -6.86
N PHE A 111 4.75 -3.60 -7.88
CA PHE A 111 5.62 -3.74 -9.05
C PHE A 111 4.83 -3.44 -10.33
N ASP A 112 5.53 -3.22 -11.44
CA ASP A 112 4.89 -3.33 -12.75
C ASP A 112 4.31 -4.74 -12.91
N PHE A 113 3.15 -4.88 -13.59
CA PHE A 113 2.50 -6.19 -13.72
C PHE A 113 3.34 -7.18 -14.51
N GLY A 114 4.14 -6.70 -15.47
CA GLY A 114 5.09 -7.49 -16.26
C GLY A 114 6.54 -7.42 -15.75
N GLU A 115 6.75 -7.10 -14.46
CA GLU A 115 8.10 -6.95 -13.88
C GLU A 115 8.90 -8.24 -13.97
N ASP A 116 10.23 -8.09 -14.06
CA ASP A 116 11.17 -9.21 -13.98
C ASP A 116 11.23 -9.77 -12.54
N PRO A 117 10.94 -11.06 -12.33
CA PRO A 117 10.95 -11.67 -11.00
C PRO A 117 12.32 -11.64 -10.30
N ASP A 118 13.43 -11.64 -11.06
CA ASP A 118 14.78 -11.54 -10.49
C ASP A 118 15.03 -10.12 -9.97
N PHE A 119 14.61 -9.09 -10.71
CA PHE A 119 14.65 -7.72 -10.24
C PHE A 119 13.79 -7.54 -8.98
N ALA A 120 12.52 -7.99 -9.02
CA ALA A 120 11.63 -7.91 -7.88
C ALA A 120 12.24 -8.59 -6.64
N GLY A 121 12.76 -9.81 -6.80
CA GLY A 121 13.40 -10.58 -5.74
C GLY A 121 14.63 -9.89 -5.14
N GLU A 122 15.44 -9.23 -5.96
CA GLU A 122 16.63 -8.49 -5.52
C GLU A 122 16.25 -7.26 -4.69
N ILE A 123 15.27 -6.46 -5.12
CA ILE A 123 14.83 -5.29 -4.36
C ILE A 123 14.19 -5.70 -3.03
N LEU A 124 13.36 -6.75 -3.02
CA LEU A 124 12.79 -7.29 -1.78
C LEU A 124 13.88 -7.70 -0.78
N ARG A 125 14.97 -8.31 -1.26
CA ARG A 125 16.11 -8.68 -0.44
C ARG A 125 16.79 -7.44 0.17
N GLN A 126 17.05 -6.41 -0.63
CA GLN A 126 17.67 -5.16 -0.18
C GLN A 126 16.78 -4.41 0.83
N VAL A 127 15.46 -4.39 0.62
CA VAL A 127 14.51 -3.81 1.59
C VAL A 127 14.57 -4.53 2.94
N LYS A 128 14.74 -5.85 2.93
CA LYS A 128 14.92 -6.62 4.16
C LYS A 128 16.24 -6.30 4.88
N GLU A 129 17.31 -6.02 4.14
CA GLU A 129 18.60 -5.62 4.70
C GLU A 129 18.52 -4.30 5.47
N VAL A 130 17.69 -3.37 5.03
CA VAL A 130 17.39 -2.13 5.76
C VAL A 130 16.32 -2.32 6.86
N ARG A 131 16.05 -3.57 7.25
CA ARG A 131 15.17 -4.00 8.35
C ARG A 131 13.67 -3.73 8.16
N ALA A 132 13.22 -3.46 6.93
CA ALA A 132 11.80 -3.47 6.61
C ALA A 132 11.34 -4.90 6.23
N ILE A 133 10.06 -5.14 6.32
CA ILE A 133 9.40 -6.38 5.91
C ILE A 133 8.53 -6.05 4.71
N PRO A 134 8.87 -6.51 3.50
CA PRO A 134 8.04 -6.32 2.34
C PRO A 134 6.66 -6.97 2.49
N VAL A 135 5.63 -6.23 2.13
CA VAL A 135 4.27 -6.72 1.89
C VAL A 135 4.00 -6.50 0.41
N ILE A 136 3.93 -7.56 -0.36
CA ILE A 136 3.73 -7.49 -1.80
C ILE A 136 2.25 -7.22 -2.06
N ALA A 137 1.94 -6.03 -2.59
CA ALA A 137 0.59 -5.59 -2.90
C ALA A 137 0.00 -6.44 -4.03
N HIS A 138 -1.31 -6.74 -3.94
CA HIS A 138 -2.09 -7.42 -4.98
C HIS A 138 -1.28 -8.43 -5.82
N ALA A 139 -0.56 -9.32 -5.14
CA ALA A 139 0.41 -10.23 -5.74
C ALA A 139 -0.17 -11.13 -6.84
N GLU A 140 -1.48 -11.39 -6.78
CA GLU A 140 -2.22 -12.16 -7.80
C GLU A 140 -2.27 -11.47 -9.17
N ARG A 141 -1.88 -10.19 -9.25
CA ARG A 141 -1.93 -9.43 -10.52
C ARG A 141 -0.63 -9.47 -11.31
N TYR A 142 0.47 -9.95 -10.72
CA TYR A 142 1.77 -10.02 -11.43
C TYR A 142 1.84 -11.23 -12.34
N GLU A 143 2.22 -11.03 -13.61
CA GLU A 143 2.32 -12.07 -14.62
C GLU A 143 3.23 -13.21 -14.15
N PHE A 144 4.38 -12.91 -13.59
CA PHE A 144 5.33 -13.90 -13.10
C PHE A 144 4.81 -14.75 -11.92
N ILE A 145 3.87 -14.23 -11.10
CA ILE A 145 3.21 -15.02 -10.04
C ILE A 145 2.06 -15.86 -10.62
N GLN A 146 1.36 -15.35 -11.64
CA GLN A 146 0.32 -16.11 -12.34
C GLN A 146 0.93 -17.29 -13.08
N ASP A 147 2.11 -17.09 -13.72
CA ASP A 147 2.84 -18.12 -14.46
C ASP A 147 3.48 -19.15 -13.53
N ASP A 148 4.05 -18.70 -12.39
CA ASP A 148 4.67 -19.57 -11.39
C ASP A 148 4.34 -19.13 -9.96
N PRO A 149 3.23 -19.61 -9.39
CA PRO A 149 2.82 -19.30 -8.00
C PRO A 149 3.83 -19.77 -6.93
N GLU A 150 4.78 -20.64 -7.27
CA GLU A 150 5.83 -21.08 -6.35
C GLU A 150 6.72 -19.91 -5.94
N ILE A 151 6.87 -18.89 -6.78
CA ILE A 151 7.61 -17.66 -6.46
C ILE A 151 7.03 -16.99 -5.21
N ALA A 152 5.71 -16.79 -5.17
CA ALA A 152 5.02 -16.20 -4.00
C ALA A 152 5.22 -17.07 -2.75
N TYR A 153 5.13 -18.39 -2.88
CA TYR A 153 5.38 -19.32 -1.77
C TYR A 153 6.82 -19.19 -1.25
N GLN A 154 7.81 -19.16 -2.14
CA GLN A 154 9.22 -18.99 -1.75
C GLN A 154 9.47 -17.63 -1.08
N TRP A 155 8.77 -16.59 -1.50
CA TRP A 155 8.84 -15.28 -0.84
C TRP A 155 8.30 -15.31 0.58
N THR A 156 7.21 -16.03 0.84
CA THR A 156 6.71 -16.20 2.22
C THR A 156 7.72 -16.96 3.10
N LYS A 157 8.43 -17.95 2.55
CA LYS A 157 9.52 -18.65 3.27
C LYS A 157 10.70 -17.73 3.61
N LYS A 158 10.93 -16.72 2.80
CA LYS A 158 11.94 -15.68 3.09
C LYS A 158 11.45 -14.65 4.11
N GLY A 159 10.18 -14.73 4.55
CA GLY A 159 9.58 -13.82 5.53
C GLY A 159 9.10 -12.51 4.91
N TYR A 160 8.68 -12.55 3.65
CA TYR A 160 7.89 -11.49 3.01
C TYR A 160 6.41 -11.82 3.17
N GLU A 161 5.57 -10.81 3.20
CA GLU A 161 4.12 -10.98 3.28
C GLU A 161 3.49 -10.80 1.91
N ILE A 162 2.44 -11.57 1.63
CA ILE A 162 1.69 -11.50 0.36
C ILE A 162 0.31 -10.92 0.65
N GLN A 163 -0.04 -9.81 0.02
CA GLN A 163 -1.37 -9.23 0.07
C GLN A 163 -2.10 -9.56 -1.24
N ILE A 164 -3.34 -10.01 -1.10
CA ILE A 164 -4.25 -10.32 -2.21
C ILE A 164 -5.48 -9.43 -2.06
N ASN A 165 -5.97 -8.87 -3.15
CA ASN A 165 -7.17 -8.07 -3.14
C ASN A 165 -8.40 -8.93 -2.87
N LYS A 166 -9.29 -8.45 -1.98
CA LYS A 166 -10.56 -9.12 -1.68
C LYS A 166 -11.40 -9.37 -2.94
N GLY A 167 -11.38 -8.42 -3.88
CA GLY A 167 -12.09 -8.54 -5.15
C GLY A 167 -11.61 -9.73 -5.99
N SER A 168 -10.30 -9.95 -6.07
CA SER A 168 -9.70 -11.07 -6.79
C SER A 168 -10.09 -12.40 -6.15
N PHE A 169 -10.01 -12.49 -4.82
CA PHE A 169 -10.45 -13.69 -4.09
C PHE A 169 -11.93 -14.02 -4.31
N MET A 170 -12.76 -13.02 -4.58
CA MET A 170 -14.19 -13.17 -4.90
C MET A 170 -14.46 -13.35 -6.39
N GLY A 171 -13.42 -13.56 -7.22
CA GLY A 171 -13.53 -13.78 -8.67
C GLY A 171 -13.87 -12.54 -9.49
N ARG A 172 -13.56 -11.32 -9.01
CA ARG A 172 -13.84 -10.08 -9.74
C ARG A 172 -12.77 -9.71 -10.77
N PHE A 173 -11.58 -10.29 -10.67
CA PHE A 173 -10.43 -9.97 -11.52
C PHE A 173 -9.78 -11.22 -12.18
N GLY A 174 -10.50 -12.29 -12.35
CA GLY A 174 -10.07 -13.53 -12.98
C GLY A 174 -10.29 -14.75 -12.12
#